data_8b5ce5e088aef0aaf5d5589fb2926dbd
#
_entry.id   8b5ce5e088aef0aaf5d5589fb2926dbd
#
_cell.length_a   1.000
_cell.length_b   1.000
_cell.length_c   1.000
_cell.angle_alpha   90.00
_cell.angle_beta   90.00
_cell.angle_gamma   90.00
#
_symmetry.space_group_name_H-M   'P 1'
#
loop_
_entity.id
_entity.type
_entity.pdbx_description
1 polymer ?
#
loop_
_entity_poly.entity_id
_entity_poly.type
_entity_poly.pdbx_seq_one_letter_code
_entity_poly.pdbx_strand_id
1 'polypeptide(L)'
;GGGGGGGGGGGGGGGGGGGGGGCGGGGGGGAGVVTRRVADGLAAPWDIAFLPSGEALVSERDSGRILRVPAGGGRPTTMTTLPGVLHQGESGLLGLAVSPTFARDQFVYAYYTTSSDNRIVRFRLDGTRAEAPTPILTGLAHGVIHNGGRIRFGPDGLLYVGVGDTGVRTNAQNLASRNGKILRIRPDGTIPADNPFPGSPVYSLGHRNVQGLAWDSAGRMWASEFGQDRFDEINLIVAGGNYGWPVVEGDGDTDGGRYRRPLATWPVADASPSGIGIRGNTMYVAALRGQRLWELDLAGATVRGEPRAVLDGVAGRLRAAVAAPDGSIWILTNNTDGRGEPRPGDDRILALR
;
A
#
# COMPACT_ATOMS: atom_id res chain seq x y z
N GLY A 1 -24.04 54.04 -6.67
CA GLY A 1 -23.21 55.15 -6.90
C GLY A 1 -21.75 54.74 -6.79
N GLY A 2 -21.02 54.73 -7.78
CA GLY A 2 -20.47 55.76 -8.59
C GLY A 2 -19.03 55.93 -8.15
N GLY A 3 -18.11 55.66 -8.89
CA GLY A 3 -17.39 56.15 -10.03
C GLY A 3 -15.94 56.31 -9.63
N GLY A 4 -14.99 55.84 -10.38
CA GLY A 4 -14.43 56.39 -11.51
C GLY A 4 -12.99 56.76 -11.33
N GLY A 5 -12.12 56.25 -12.12
CA GLY A 5 -11.20 56.85 -13.07
C GLY A 5 -9.78 57.00 -12.49
N GLY A 6 -8.71 56.61 -13.10
CA GLY A 6 -8.26 56.68 -14.41
C GLY A 6 -6.82 57.13 -14.46
N GLY A 7 -5.98 56.60 -15.30
CA GLY A 7 -4.91 57.15 -16.06
C GLY A 7 -3.55 57.18 -15.38
N GLY A 8 -2.47 56.75 -15.94
CA GLY A 8 -1.94 56.67 -17.25
C GLY A 8 -0.48 57.01 -17.28
N GLY A 9 0.28 56.34 -18.10
CA GLY A 9 1.43 56.88 -18.84
C GLY A 9 2.78 56.65 -18.23
N GLY A 10 3.63 55.89 -18.83
CA GLY A 10 4.52 56.06 -19.96
C GLY A 10 5.93 56.12 -19.46
N GLY A 11 6.88 55.30 -19.94
CA GLY A 11 7.58 55.32 -21.12
C GLY A 11 9.07 55.29 -20.93
N GLY A 12 9.79 54.47 -21.71
CA GLY A 12 11.17 54.61 -22.13
C GLY A 12 12.21 53.96 -21.24
N GLY A 13 13.09 53.05 -21.65
CA GLY A 13 13.79 52.87 -22.88
C GLY A 13 15.29 52.82 -22.61
N GLY A 14 16.00 51.80 -23.16
CA GLY A 14 17.45 51.72 -23.29
C GLY A 14 18.08 50.69 -22.38
N GLY A 15 18.71 49.60 -22.80
CA GLY A 15 19.66 49.38 -23.86
C GLY A 15 21.06 49.10 -23.33
N GLY A 16 21.63 47.90 -23.57
CA GLY A 16 23.06 47.60 -23.43
C GLY A 16 23.36 46.44 -22.51
N GLY A 17 23.64 45.25 -22.97
CA GLY A 17 24.84 44.83 -23.60
C GLY A 17 25.80 44.08 -22.66
N GLY A 18 25.94 42.75 -22.83
CA GLY A 18 27.23 42.10 -22.76
C GLY A 18 27.63 41.43 -21.46
N GLY A 19 27.88 40.15 -21.48
CA GLY A 19 28.80 39.52 -20.56
C GLY A 19 28.39 38.09 -20.17
N GLY A 20 28.86 37.12 -20.96
CA GLY A 20 28.77 35.71 -20.65
C GLY A 20 29.52 35.35 -19.35
N GLY A 21 28.87 34.56 -18.56
CA GLY A 21 29.45 33.91 -17.41
C GLY A 21 28.70 32.59 -17.22
N GLY A 22 29.16 31.54 -17.88
CA GLY A 22 28.67 30.21 -17.67
C GLY A 22 28.98 29.72 -16.26
N CYS A 23 27.97 29.70 -15.40
CA CYS A 23 27.99 28.88 -14.19
C CYS A 23 27.38 27.55 -14.54
N GLY A 24 28.22 26.54 -14.72
CA GLY A 24 27.84 25.15 -14.81
C GLY A 24 27.07 24.75 -13.56
N GLY A 25 25.74 24.68 -13.72
CA GLY A 25 24.88 23.95 -12.78
C GLY A 25 25.19 22.47 -12.92
N GLY A 26 25.94 21.92 -11.98
CA GLY A 26 26.12 20.50 -11.79
C GLY A 26 24.76 19.86 -11.50
N GLY A 27 24.04 19.46 -12.57
CA GLY A 27 22.97 18.51 -12.45
C GLY A 27 23.59 17.18 -11.99
N GLY A 28 23.43 16.85 -10.73
CA GLY A 28 23.63 15.51 -10.23
C GLY A 28 22.70 14.57 -11.01
N GLY A 29 23.17 14.01 -12.11
CA GLY A 29 22.54 12.94 -12.80
C GLY A 29 22.49 11.72 -11.88
N GLY A 30 21.42 11.60 -11.12
CA GLY A 30 21.07 10.34 -10.48
C GLY A 30 20.99 9.30 -11.59
N ALA A 31 21.79 8.24 -11.52
CA ALA A 31 21.71 7.10 -12.41
C ALA A 31 20.24 6.70 -12.51
N GLY A 32 19.64 6.86 -13.71
CA GLY A 32 18.23 6.63 -13.90
C GLY A 32 17.87 5.23 -13.46
N VAL A 33 16.91 5.12 -12.56
CA VAL A 33 16.41 3.85 -12.07
C VAL A 33 15.86 3.06 -13.26
N VAL A 34 16.48 1.95 -13.57
CA VAL A 34 16.10 1.10 -14.72
C VAL A 34 15.00 0.14 -14.30
N THR A 35 13.84 0.27 -14.91
CA THR A 35 12.74 -0.66 -14.74
C THR A 35 12.49 -1.46 -16.01
N ARG A 36 12.06 -2.71 -15.82
CA ARG A 36 11.57 -3.57 -16.90
C ARG A 36 10.05 -3.71 -16.79
N ARG A 37 9.33 -3.56 -17.89
CA ARG A 37 7.90 -3.89 -17.94
C ARG A 37 7.71 -5.40 -17.78
N VAL A 38 6.90 -5.79 -16.83
CA VAL A 38 6.57 -7.20 -16.54
C VAL A 38 5.23 -7.57 -17.17
N ALA A 39 4.21 -6.72 -17.01
CA ALA A 39 2.88 -6.90 -17.55
C ALA A 39 2.22 -5.53 -17.77
N ASP A 40 1.18 -5.48 -18.57
CA ASP A 40 0.38 -4.28 -18.84
C ASP A 40 -1.10 -4.62 -19.08
N GLY A 41 -1.93 -3.58 -19.27
CA GLY A 41 -3.36 -3.73 -19.57
C GLY A 41 -4.17 -4.21 -18.35
N LEU A 42 -3.73 -3.91 -17.13
CA LEU A 42 -4.47 -4.19 -15.90
C LEU A 42 -5.51 -3.10 -15.64
N ALA A 43 -6.62 -3.43 -14.97
CA ALA A 43 -7.69 -2.50 -14.64
C ALA A 43 -7.84 -2.34 -13.12
N ALA A 44 -7.57 -1.14 -12.60
CA ALA A 44 -7.59 -0.83 -11.17
C ALA A 44 -6.94 -1.93 -10.30
N PRO A 45 -5.71 -2.37 -10.65
CA PRO A 45 -5.05 -3.46 -9.91
C PRO A 45 -4.69 -2.99 -8.49
N TRP A 46 -4.75 -3.93 -7.51
CA TRP A 46 -4.58 -3.54 -6.12
C TRP A 46 -3.42 -4.24 -5.40
N ASP A 47 -3.23 -5.53 -5.62
CA ASP A 47 -2.16 -6.29 -4.95
C ASP A 47 -1.51 -7.33 -5.87
N ILE A 48 -0.32 -7.75 -5.46
CA ILE A 48 0.46 -8.82 -6.09
C ILE A 48 0.82 -9.85 -5.03
N ALA A 49 0.60 -11.12 -5.31
CA ALA A 49 1.06 -12.24 -4.50
C ALA A 49 1.74 -13.29 -5.39
N PHE A 50 2.92 -13.76 -4.99
CA PHE A 50 3.68 -14.73 -5.77
C PHE A 50 3.34 -16.17 -5.39
N LEU A 51 3.18 -17.00 -6.41
CA LEU A 51 3.15 -18.46 -6.27
C LEU A 51 4.58 -19.00 -6.16
N PRO A 52 4.78 -20.20 -5.57
CA PRO A 52 6.12 -20.84 -5.54
C PRO A 52 6.73 -21.07 -6.93
N SER A 53 5.91 -21.14 -7.98
CA SER A 53 6.34 -21.24 -9.37
C SER A 53 7.03 -19.97 -9.90
N GLY A 54 6.96 -18.85 -9.17
CA GLY A 54 7.38 -17.53 -9.62
C GLY A 54 6.32 -16.76 -10.41
N GLU A 55 5.19 -17.39 -10.72
CA GLU A 55 4.03 -16.69 -11.28
C GLU A 55 3.41 -15.77 -10.24
N ALA A 56 2.77 -14.68 -10.67
CA ALA A 56 2.10 -13.76 -9.78
C ALA A 56 0.59 -13.80 -9.95
N LEU A 57 -0.12 -13.66 -8.84
CA LEU A 57 -1.53 -13.36 -8.79
C LEU A 57 -1.71 -11.86 -8.57
N VAL A 58 -2.62 -11.24 -9.31
CA VAL A 58 -2.91 -9.81 -9.22
C VAL A 58 -4.40 -9.62 -9.03
N SER A 59 -4.79 -8.88 -8.01
CA SER A 59 -6.19 -8.51 -7.79
C SER A 59 -6.56 -7.27 -8.59
N GLU A 60 -7.74 -7.27 -9.20
CA GLU A 60 -8.37 -6.08 -9.78
C GLU A 60 -9.54 -5.64 -8.89
N ARG A 61 -9.43 -4.44 -8.34
CA ARG A 61 -10.35 -3.94 -7.30
C ARG A 61 -11.79 -3.90 -7.75
N ASP A 62 -12.04 -3.36 -8.93
CA ASP A 62 -13.39 -3.02 -9.38
C ASP A 62 -14.12 -4.24 -9.94
N SER A 63 -13.41 -5.07 -10.70
CA SER A 63 -13.98 -6.24 -11.37
C SER A 63 -14.10 -7.48 -10.50
N GLY A 64 -13.37 -7.55 -9.39
CA GLY A 64 -13.26 -8.74 -8.56
C GLY A 64 -12.45 -9.87 -9.21
N ARG A 65 -11.75 -9.61 -10.32
CA ARG A 65 -10.92 -10.59 -10.99
C ARG A 65 -9.59 -10.77 -10.27
N ILE A 66 -9.13 -12.00 -10.24
CA ILE A 66 -7.75 -12.34 -9.91
C ILE A 66 -7.08 -12.79 -11.21
N LEU A 67 -6.04 -12.05 -11.59
CA LEU A 67 -5.27 -12.34 -12.79
C LEU A 67 -4.04 -13.17 -12.43
N ARG A 68 -3.57 -13.97 -13.40
CA ARG A 68 -2.32 -14.71 -13.34
C ARG A 68 -1.34 -14.09 -14.33
N VAL A 69 -0.16 -13.75 -13.86
CA VAL A 69 0.95 -13.21 -14.64
C VAL A 69 2.04 -14.27 -14.70
N PRO A 70 2.55 -14.64 -15.87
CA PRO A 70 3.61 -15.63 -16.00
C PRO A 70 4.88 -15.27 -15.21
N ALA A 71 5.62 -16.28 -14.74
CA ALA A 71 6.94 -16.08 -14.16
C ALA A 71 7.83 -15.34 -15.18
N GLY A 72 8.52 -14.28 -14.72
CA GLY A 72 9.33 -13.46 -15.61
C GLY A 72 8.54 -12.43 -16.44
N GLY A 73 7.22 -12.44 -16.39
CA GLY A 73 6.34 -11.48 -17.05
C GLY A 73 5.66 -12.02 -18.31
N GLY A 74 4.73 -11.26 -18.82
CA GLY A 74 3.92 -11.60 -19.99
C GLY A 74 2.49 -11.12 -19.88
N ARG A 75 1.65 -11.58 -20.80
CA ARG A 75 0.23 -11.21 -20.86
C ARG A 75 -0.52 -11.80 -19.65
N PRO A 76 -1.19 -10.97 -18.85
CA PRO A 76 -2.05 -11.45 -17.77
C PRO A 76 -3.25 -12.25 -18.31
N THR A 77 -3.66 -13.28 -17.60
CA THR A 77 -4.87 -14.04 -17.88
C THR A 77 -5.77 -14.06 -16.66
N THR A 78 -7.09 -14.04 -16.86
CA THR A 78 -8.02 -14.16 -15.73
C THR A 78 -7.98 -15.58 -15.19
N MET A 79 -7.61 -15.73 -13.92
CA MET A 79 -7.63 -17.00 -13.22
C MET A 79 -9.03 -17.30 -12.65
N THR A 80 -9.62 -16.32 -11.97
CA THR A 80 -10.98 -16.44 -11.41
C THR A 80 -11.56 -15.02 -11.19
N THR A 81 -12.87 -14.98 -10.97
CA THR A 81 -13.59 -13.79 -10.49
C THR A 81 -14.29 -14.15 -9.19
N LEU A 82 -14.00 -13.42 -8.11
CA LEU A 82 -14.63 -13.69 -6.82
C LEU A 82 -16.09 -13.23 -6.82
N PRO A 83 -17.01 -14.07 -6.32
CA PRO A 83 -18.42 -13.71 -6.28
C PRO A 83 -18.71 -12.66 -5.18
N GLY A 84 -19.67 -11.79 -5.44
CA GLY A 84 -20.19 -10.86 -4.45
C GLY A 84 -19.29 -9.69 -4.10
N VAL A 85 -18.25 -9.43 -4.88
CA VAL A 85 -17.41 -8.24 -4.71
C VAL A 85 -18.22 -6.99 -4.99
N LEU A 86 -18.26 -6.06 -4.01
CA LEU A 86 -18.87 -4.74 -4.13
C LEU A 86 -17.77 -3.68 -4.25
N HIS A 87 -17.76 -2.98 -5.37
CA HIS A 87 -16.88 -1.82 -5.57
C HIS A 87 -17.66 -0.53 -5.36
N GLN A 88 -17.21 0.28 -4.40
CA GLN A 88 -17.63 1.66 -4.16
C GLN A 88 -16.45 2.47 -3.60
N GLY A 89 -16.00 3.50 -4.32
CA GLY A 89 -14.87 4.31 -3.87
C GLY A 89 -13.59 3.50 -3.72
N GLU A 90 -13.15 3.30 -2.50
CA GLU A 90 -11.91 2.54 -2.19
C GLU A 90 -12.18 1.04 -1.96
N SER A 91 -13.44 0.63 -1.88
CA SER A 91 -13.81 -0.76 -1.64
C SER A 91 -13.72 -1.62 -2.91
N GLY A 92 -13.75 -2.93 -2.76
CA GLY A 92 -13.68 -3.91 -3.83
C GLY A 92 -12.82 -5.10 -3.47
N LEU A 93 -12.21 -5.74 -4.45
CA LEU A 93 -11.20 -6.77 -4.25
C LEU A 93 -9.85 -6.11 -3.98
N LEU A 94 -9.29 -6.32 -2.78
CA LEU A 94 -8.11 -5.62 -2.31
C LEU A 94 -6.91 -6.58 -2.21
N GLY A 95 -6.54 -6.98 -1.02
CA GLY A 95 -5.32 -7.75 -0.76
C GLY A 95 -5.38 -9.20 -1.16
N LEU A 96 -4.24 -9.74 -1.55
CA LEU A 96 -4.00 -11.16 -1.80
C LEU A 96 -2.85 -11.66 -0.94
N ALA A 97 -2.91 -12.92 -0.54
CA ALA A 97 -1.78 -13.64 0.03
C ALA A 97 -1.79 -15.11 -0.43
N VAL A 98 -0.61 -15.66 -0.59
CA VAL A 98 -0.42 -17.09 -0.90
C VAL A 98 0.04 -17.78 0.39
N SER A 99 -0.51 -18.93 0.68
CA SER A 99 -0.12 -19.73 1.85
C SER A 99 1.40 -19.95 1.88
N PRO A 100 2.07 -19.77 3.02
CA PRO A 100 3.48 -20.11 3.16
C PRO A 100 3.73 -21.62 2.99
N THR A 101 2.69 -22.44 3.08
CA THR A 101 2.71 -23.87 2.84
C THR A 101 1.96 -24.27 1.57
N PHE A 102 1.90 -23.39 0.59
CA PHE A 102 1.14 -23.56 -0.66
C PHE A 102 1.42 -24.90 -1.37
N ALA A 103 2.66 -25.36 -1.36
CA ALA A 103 3.01 -26.64 -1.95
C ALA A 103 2.21 -27.85 -1.38
N ARG A 104 1.68 -27.71 -0.14
CA ARG A 104 0.89 -28.74 0.53
C ARG A 104 -0.61 -28.45 0.48
N ASP A 105 -1.00 -27.20 0.74
CA ASP A 105 -2.39 -26.82 0.97
C ASP A 105 -3.03 -26.09 -0.21
N GLN A 106 -2.22 -25.54 -1.11
CA GLN A 106 -2.65 -24.82 -2.31
C GLN A 106 -3.58 -23.63 -2.02
N PHE A 107 -3.55 -23.07 -0.79
CA PHE A 107 -4.44 -21.98 -0.42
C PHE A 107 -3.94 -20.61 -0.90
N VAL A 108 -4.89 -19.85 -1.45
CA VAL A 108 -4.80 -18.42 -1.74
C VAL A 108 -5.85 -17.70 -0.90
N TYR A 109 -5.50 -16.54 -0.40
CA TYR A 109 -6.31 -15.70 0.47
C TYR A 109 -6.63 -14.38 -0.22
N ALA A 110 -7.84 -13.91 -0.06
CA ALA A 110 -8.28 -12.63 -0.61
C ALA A 110 -9.08 -11.82 0.41
N TYR A 111 -8.79 -10.53 0.49
CA TYR A 111 -9.56 -9.55 1.24
C TYR A 111 -10.44 -8.77 0.27
N TYR A 112 -11.74 -8.73 0.49
CA TYR A 112 -12.64 -7.95 -0.36
C TYR A 112 -13.88 -7.46 0.38
N THR A 113 -14.54 -6.50 -0.23
CA THR A 113 -15.79 -5.91 0.23
C THR A 113 -16.98 -6.62 -0.42
N THR A 114 -17.98 -6.92 0.40
CA THR A 114 -19.31 -7.38 -0.04
C THR A 114 -20.35 -6.31 0.28
N SER A 115 -21.61 -6.58 0.00
CA SER A 115 -22.72 -5.68 0.39
C SER A 115 -22.93 -5.59 1.92
N SER A 116 -22.35 -6.50 2.69
CA SER A 116 -22.55 -6.56 4.15
C SER A 116 -21.32 -6.27 4.98
N ASP A 117 -20.11 -6.54 4.47
CA ASP A 117 -18.87 -6.42 5.23
C ASP A 117 -17.63 -6.40 4.34
N ASN A 118 -16.49 -6.06 4.93
CA ASN A 118 -15.19 -6.50 4.45
C ASN A 118 -14.90 -7.88 5.05
N ARG A 119 -14.34 -8.79 4.25
CA ARG A 119 -14.04 -10.15 4.66
C ARG A 119 -12.78 -10.71 4.05
N ILE A 120 -12.28 -11.79 4.66
CA ILE A 120 -11.22 -12.62 4.10
C ILE A 120 -11.78 -13.99 3.79
N VAL A 121 -11.50 -14.43 2.58
CA VAL A 121 -11.77 -15.79 2.13
C VAL A 121 -10.46 -16.50 1.81
N ARG A 122 -10.50 -17.83 1.81
CA ARG A 122 -9.45 -18.66 1.19
C ARG A 122 -10.08 -19.62 0.20
N PHE A 123 -9.32 -19.98 -0.81
CA PHE A 123 -9.69 -20.98 -1.80
C PHE A 123 -8.47 -21.77 -2.23
N ARG A 124 -8.67 -23.01 -2.68
CA ARG A 124 -7.59 -23.79 -3.27
C ARG A 124 -7.41 -23.42 -4.72
N LEU A 125 -6.15 -23.38 -5.13
CA LEU A 125 -5.76 -23.20 -6.53
C LEU A 125 -5.10 -24.50 -7.02
N ASP A 126 -5.87 -25.34 -7.71
CA ASP A 126 -5.37 -26.57 -8.33
C ASP A 126 -4.98 -26.29 -9.79
N GLY A 127 -3.69 -26.16 -10.01
CA GLY A 127 -3.16 -25.76 -11.33
C GLY A 127 -3.70 -24.39 -11.78
N THR A 128 -4.64 -24.39 -12.72
CA THR A 128 -5.29 -23.17 -13.23
C THR A 128 -6.72 -23.00 -12.70
N ARG A 129 -7.22 -23.94 -11.91
CA ARG A 129 -8.59 -23.93 -11.40
C ARG A 129 -8.63 -23.44 -9.96
N ALA A 130 -9.40 -22.40 -9.72
CA ALA A 130 -9.75 -21.95 -8.38
C ALA A 130 -11.02 -22.67 -7.90
N GLU A 131 -10.97 -23.23 -6.69
CA GLU A 131 -12.16 -23.76 -6.02
C GLU A 131 -13.03 -22.62 -5.47
N ALA A 132 -14.25 -22.95 -5.02
CA ALA A 132 -15.13 -21.98 -4.40
C ALA A 132 -14.50 -21.38 -3.12
N PRO A 133 -14.55 -20.06 -2.93
CA PRO A 133 -13.96 -19.41 -1.78
C PRO A 133 -14.74 -19.71 -0.50
N THR A 134 -14.02 -19.94 0.58
CA THR A 134 -14.56 -20.15 1.92
C THR A 134 -14.20 -18.97 2.81
N PRO A 135 -15.16 -18.29 3.45
CA PRO A 135 -14.88 -17.22 4.41
C PRO A 135 -14.14 -17.75 5.64
N ILE A 136 -13.09 -17.02 6.06
CA ILE A 136 -12.33 -17.29 7.29
C ILE A 136 -12.42 -16.16 8.31
N LEU A 137 -12.67 -14.93 7.85
CA LEU A 137 -12.93 -13.77 8.69
C LEU A 137 -14.02 -12.92 8.03
N THR A 138 -15.10 -12.64 8.76
CA THR A 138 -16.25 -11.86 8.27
C THR A 138 -16.64 -10.77 9.27
N GLY A 139 -17.53 -9.88 8.86
CA GLY A 139 -18.12 -8.88 9.74
C GLY A 139 -17.18 -7.72 10.09
N LEU A 140 -16.17 -7.45 9.27
CA LEU A 140 -15.43 -6.20 9.37
C LEU A 140 -16.28 -5.09 8.76
N ALA A 141 -16.44 -3.96 9.44
CA ALA A 141 -17.17 -2.85 8.85
C ALA A 141 -16.49 -2.38 7.56
N HIS A 142 -17.29 -2.01 6.58
CA HIS A 142 -16.83 -1.48 5.30
C HIS A 142 -17.35 -0.06 5.08
N GLY A 143 -16.72 0.66 4.18
CA GLY A 143 -17.10 2.02 3.81
C GLY A 143 -16.67 2.38 2.40
N VAL A 144 -17.05 3.58 1.98
CA VAL A 144 -16.59 4.16 0.71
C VAL A 144 -15.09 4.48 0.77
N ILE A 145 -14.57 4.73 1.98
CA ILE A 145 -13.17 5.04 2.26
C ILE A 145 -12.63 4.15 3.38
N HIS A 146 -11.31 4.08 3.50
CA HIS A 146 -10.55 3.48 4.60
C HIS A 146 -10.94 2.02 4.88
N ASN A 147 -10.94 1.20 3.85
CA ASN A 147 -11.21 -0.23 4.02
C ASN A 147 -9.97 -1.04 4.44
N GLY A 148 -8.79 -0.44 4.45
CA GLY A 148 -7.55 -1.17 4.65
C GLY A 148 -7.29 -2.13 3.49
N GLY A 149 -7.20 -3.42 3.81
CA GLY A 149 -7.23 -4.49 2.82
C GLY A 149 -5.92 -5.22 2.57
N ARG A 150 -4.79 -4.70 3.05
CA ARG A 150 -3.52 -5.41 2.89
C ARG A 150 -3.47 -6.62 3.81
N ILE A 151 -3.19 -7.79 3.24
CA ILE A 151 -2.99 -9.04 3.98
C ILE A 151 -1.63 -9.64 3.63
N ARG A 152 -0.93 -10.14 4.63
CA ARG A 152 0.39 -10.79 4.45
C ARG A 152 0.60 -11.84 5.52
N PHE A 153 1.22 -12.95 5.14
CA PHE A 153 1.73 -13.90 6.12
C PHE A 153 3.01 -13.39 6.75
N GLY A 154 3.07 -13.41 8.07
CA GLY A 154 4.29 -13.13 8.82
C GLY A 154 5.25 -14.33 8.86
N PRO A 155 6.48 -14.13 9.35
CA PRO A 155 7.45 -15.22 9.50
C PRO A 155 7.02 -16.30 10.49
N ASP A 156 6.03 -16.03 11.32
CA ASP A 156 5.38 -16.99 12.23
C ASP A 156 4.30 -17.86 11.56
N GLY A 157 4.07 -17.65 10.25
CA GLY A 157 3.06 -18.39 9.48
C GLY A 157 1.62 -17.96 9.75
N LEU A 158 1.41 -16.85 10.46
CA LEU A 158 0.08 -16.28 10.73
C LEU A 158 -0.25 -15.17 9.74
N LEU A 159 -1.53 -14.94 9.53
CA LEU A 159 -2.03 -13.91 8.60
C LEU A 159 -2.26 -12.60 9.33
N TYR A 160 -1.58 -11.57 8.89
CA TYR A 160 -1.73 -10.19 9.37
C TYR A 160 -2.57 -9.39 8.39
N VAL A 161 -3.46 -8.56 8.94
CA VAL A 161 -4.52 -7.89 8.19
C VAL A 161 -4.58 -6.42 8.59
N GLY A 162 -4.34 -5.52 7.64
CA GLY A 162 -4.58 -4.09 7.82
C GLY A 162 -6.06 -3.79 7.60
N VAL A 163 -6.71 -3.22 8.60
CA VAL A 163 -8.14 -2.85 8.55
C VAL A 163 -8.30 -1.37 8.85
N GLY A 164 -8.93 -0.63 7.95
CA GLY A 164 -9.18 0.79 8.12
C GLY A 164 -10.31 1.11 9.09
N ASP A 165 -10.39 2.37 9.50
CA ASP A 165 -11.43 2.87 10.41
C ASP A 165 -12.79 3.08 9.72
N THR A 166 -12.84 2.98 8.40
CA THR A 166 -14.02 3.20 7.53
C THR A 166 -14.68 4.59 7.70
N GLY A 167 -13.88 5.58 8.15
CA GLY A 167 -14.36 6.94 8.44
C GLY A 167 -14.94 7.10 9.84
N VAL A 168 -15.04 6.03 10.64
CA VAL A 168 -15.46 6.08 12.03
C VAL A 168 -14.23 6.07 12.93
N ARG A 169 -13.64 7.25 13.14
CA ARG A 169 -12.35 7.44 13.80
C ARG A 169 -12.24 6.79 15.18
N THR A 170 -13.33 6.79 15.94
CA THR A 170 -13.39 6.21 17.30
C THR A 170 -13.14 4.71 17.32
N ASN A 171 -13.36 4.01 16.20
CA ASN A 171 -13.06 2.59 16.08
C ASN A 171 -11.59 2.29 16.37
N ALA A 172 -10.69 3.17 15.98
CA ALA A 172 -9.24 2.94 16.09
C ALA A 172 -8.78 2.70 17.54
N GLN A 173 -9.38 3.40 18.51
CA GLN A 173 -9.05 3.27 19.94
C GLN A 173 -9.96 2.29 20.69
N ASN A 174 -11.05 1.82 20.06
CA ASN A 174 -11.99 0.90 20.67
C ASN A 174 -11.57 -0.55 20.45
N LEU A 175 -11.12 -1.26 21.49
CA LEU A 175 -10.71 -2.67 21.40
C LEU A 175 -11.86 -3.65 21.08
N ALA A 176 -13.12 -3.24 21.27
CA ALA A 176 -14.26 -4.04 20.83
C ALA A 176 -14.48 -3.99 19.30
N SER A 177 -13.92 -2.98 18.62
CA SER A 177 -13.94 -2.86 17.16
C SER A 177 -12.72 -3.51 16.54
N ARG A 178 -12.91 -4.22 15.43
CA ARG A 178 -11.84 -4.77 14.60
C ARG A 178 -11.35 -3.79 13.52
N ASN A 179 -12.00 -2.64 13.39
CA ASN A 179 -11.65 -1.59 12.44
C ASN A 179 -10.64 -0.59 13.05
N GLY A 180 -9.80 -0.01 12.21
CA GLY A 180 -8.68 0.83 12.66
C GLY A 180 -7.60 0.04 13.40
N LYS A 181 -7.30 -1.16 12.90
CA LYS A 181 -6.44 -2.16 13.54
C LYS A 181 -5.52 -2.84 12.54
N ILE A 182 -4.45 -3.44 13.06
CA ILE A 182 -3.84 -4.60 12.43
C ILE A 182 -4.31 -5.83 13.19
N LEU A 183 -4.88 -6.79 12.48
CA LEU A 183 -5.32 -8.06 13.04
C LEU A 183 -4.28 -9.14 12.78
N ARG A 184 -4.26 -10.18 13.63
CA ARG A 184 -3.43 -11.39 13.48
C ARG A 184 -4.30 -12.61 13.73
N ILE A 185 -4.40 -13.48 12.72
CA ILE A 185 -5.25 -14.68 12.74
C ILE A 185 -4.46 -15.88 12.23
N ARG A 186 -4.93 -17.08 12.57
CA ARG A 186 -4.44 -18.32 11.95
C ARG A 186 -4.92 -18.45 10.51
N PRO A 187 -4.27 -19.30 9.70
CA PRO A 187 -4.68 -19.54 8.31
C PRO A 187 -6.13 -20.05 8.15
N ASP A 188 -6.73 -20.59 9.19
CA ASP A 188 -8.13 -21.01 9.22
C ASP A 188 -9.10 -19.95 9.76
N GLY A 189 -8.60 -18.76 10.11
CA GLY A 189 -9.37 -17.65 10.66
C GLY A 189 -9.51 -17.67 12.19
N THR A 190 -9.02 -18.70 12.88
CA THR A 190 -9.07 -18.77 14.35
C THR A 190 -8.08 -17.79 14.98
N ILE A 191 -8.35 -17.40 16.23
CA ILE A 191 -7.56 -16.42 16.96
C ILE A 191 -6.38 -17.12 17.65
N PRO A 192 -5.12 -16.69 17.43
CA PRO A 192 -3.97 -17.18 18.15
C PRO A 192 -4.09 -16.90 19.65
N ALA A 193 -3.75 -17.90 20.49
CA ALA A 193 -3.82 -17.76 21.94
C ALA A 193 -2.80 -16.74 22.51
N ASP A 194 -1.72 -16.49 21.76
CA ASP A 194 -0.64 -15.57 22.10
C ASP A 194 -0.83 -14.16 21.50
N ASN A 195 -2.04 -13.84 21.03
CA ASN A 195 -2.36 -12.47 20.66
C ASN A 195 -2.31 -11.55 21.88
N PRO A 196 -1.92 -10.28 21.72
CA PRO A 196 -1.72 -9.36 22.85
C PRO A 196 -3.01 -9.06 23.64
N PHE A 197 -4.17 -9.24 23.01
CA PHE A 197 -5.48 -9.05 23.64
C PHE A 197 -6.20 -10.41 23.65
N PRO A 198 -6.38 -11.05 24.81
CA PRO A 198 -6.94 -12.40 24.91
C PRO A 198 -8.29 -12.55 24.22
N GLY A 199 -8.40 -13.56 23.35
CA GLY A 199 -9.63 -13.84 22.60
C GLY A 199 -9.97 -12.85 21.49
N SER A 200 -9.08 -11.90 21.21
CA SER A 200 -9.24 -10.88 20.16
C SER A 200 -8.26 -11.11 19.00
N PRO A 201 -8.68 -10.90 17.75
CA PRO A 201 -7.76 -10.91 16.61
C PRO A 201 -6.88 -9.65 16.55
N VAL A 202 -7.11 -8.64 17.38
CA VAL A 202 -6.36 -7.38 17.38
C VAL A 202 -4.91 -7.62 17.75
N TYR A 203 -3.99 -7.18 16.88
CA TYR A 203 -2.55 -7.21 17.10
C TYR A 203 -2.01 -5.83 17.51
N SER A 204 -2.45 -4.78 16.83
CA SER A 204 -2.17 -3.38 17.17
C SER A 204 -3.39 -2.50 16.91
N LEU A 205 -3.43 -1.32 17.54
CA LEU A 205 -4.56 -0.41 17.47
C LEU A 205 -4.12 1.03 17.20
N GLY A 206 -5.11 1.92 17.03
CA GLY A 206 -4.82 3.32 16.77
C GLY A 206 -4.40 3.59 15.33
N HIS A 207 -4.96 2.85 14.37
CA HIS A 207 -4.69 2.98 12.95
C HIS A 207 -5.86 3.66 12.23
N ARG A 208 -5.53 4.42 11.17
CA ARG A 208 -6.54 5.04 10.29
C ARG A 208 -6.84 4.17 9.07
N ASN A 209 -5.83 3.88 8.27
CA ASN A 209 -6.00 3.12 7.02
C ASN A 209 -4.68 2.46 6.60
N VAL A 210 -4.40 1.30 7.15
CA VAL A 210 -3.18 0.53 6.86
C VAL A 210 -3.31 -0.16 5.50
N GLN A 211 -2.42 0.15 4.56
CA GLN A 211 -2.41 -0.46 3.23
C GLN A 211 -1.08 -1.13 2.85
N GLY A 212 -0.08 -1.09 3.69
CA GLY A 212 1.19 -1.78 3.47
C GLY A 212 1.63 -2.55 4.69
N LEU A 213 2.10 -3.78 4.48
CA LEU A 213 2.68 -4.66 5.49
C LEU A 213 3.89 -5.38 4.89
N ALA A 214 5.01 -5.37 5.60
CA ALA A 214 6.21 -6.13 5.23
C ALA A 214 7.05 -6.48 6.45
N TRP A 215 7.91 -7.48 6.31
CA TRP A 215 8.87 -7.87 7.35
C TRP A 215 10.29 -7.70 6.84
N ASP A 216 11.15 -7.21 7.70
CA ASP A 216 12.58 -7.20 7.43
C ASP A 216 13.25 -8.54 7.77
N SER A 217 14.53 -8.66 7.46
CA SER A 217 15.29 -9.91 7.65
C SER A 217 15.41 -10.34 9.12
N ALA A 218 15.16 -9.44 10.06
CA ALA A 218 15.14 -9.76 11.49
C ALA A 218 13.73 -10.12 12.00
N GLY A 219 12.73 -10.21 11.11
CA GLY A 219 11.35 -10.55 11.44
C GLY A 219 10.56 -9.42 12.07
N ARG A 220 11.01 -8.17 11.96
CA ARG A 220 10.26 -7.00 12.43
C ARG A 220 9.23 -6.59 11.40
N MET A 221 8.01 -6.31 11.86
CA MET A 221 6.91 -5.91 10.99
C MET A 221 6.88 -4.40 10.81
N TRP A 222 6.73 -3.98 9.55
CA TRP A 222 6.59 -2.61 9.12
C TRP A 222 5.25 -2.42 8.44
N ALA A 223 4.64 -1.26 8.64
CA ALA A 223 3.39 -0.89 8.01
C ALA A 223 3.45 0.53 7.44
N SER A 224 2.74 0.74 6.34
CA SER A 224 2.43 2.06 5.81
C SER A 224 0.98 2.43 6.10
N GLU A 225 0.73 3.69 6.35
CA GLU A 225 -0.58 4.19 6.74
C GLU A 225 -0.85 5.57 6.16
N PHE A 226 -2.08 5.77 5.66
CA PHE A 226 -2.54 7.07 5.19
C PHE A 226 -2.95 7.94 6.36
N GLY A 227 -2.37 9.13 6.44
CA GLY A 227 -2.84 10.20 7.30
C GLY A 227 -4.12 10.85 6.79
N GLN A 228 -4.63 11.81 7.55
CA GLN A 228 -5.82 12.53 7.16
C GLN A 228 -5.49 13.80 6.36
N ASP A 229 -4.83 14.74 7.03
CA ASP A 229 -4.59 16.07 6.48
C ASP A 229 -3.12 16.49 6.56
N ARG A 230 -2.35 15.88 7.45
CA ARG A 230 -0.99 16.33 7.78
C ARG A 230 0.07 15.35 7.34
N PHE A 231 0.04 14.12 7.85
CA PHE A 231 1.14 13.18 7.70
C PHE A 231 0.70 11.78 7.37
N ASP A 232 1.27 11.23 6.30
CA ASP A 232 1.33 9.80 6.03
C ASP A 232 2.50 9.19 6.80
N GLU A 233 2.46 7.89 7.10
CA GLU A 233 3.35 7.27 8.08
C GLU A 233 3.95 5.95 7.63
N ILE A 234 5.17 5.70 8.08
CA ILE A 234 5.78 4.37 8.20
C ILE A 234 5.96 4.04 9.66
N ASN A 235 5.40 2.92 10.08
CA ASN A 235 5.39 2.45 11.45
C ASN A 235 6.12 1.12 11.60
N LEU A 236 6.90 0.98 12.68
CA LEU A 236 7.38 -0.31 13.17
C LEU A 236 6.32 -0.90 14.10
N ILE A 237 5.74 -2.03 13.71
CA ILE A 237 4.60 -2.61 14.41
C ILE A 237 5.04 -3.60 15.47
N VAL A 238 4.50 -3.44 16.66
CA VAL A 238 4.71 -4.36 17.79
C VAL A 238 3.37 -4.84 18.35
N ALA A 239 3.37 -6.01 18.94
CA ALA A 239 2.20 -6.59 19.59
C ALA A 239 1.66 -5.65 20.69
N GLY A 240 0.35 -5.37 20.65
CA GLY A 240 -0.33 -4.49 21.59
C GLY A 240 -0.02 -3.00 21.44
N GLY A 241 0.78 -2.61 20.44
CA GLY A 241 1.13 -1.21 20.19
C GLY A 241 -0.09 -0.36 19.83
N ASN A 242 -0.14 0.88 20.35
CA ASN A 242 -1.13 1.89 19.98
C ASN A 242 -0.44 3.01 19.18
N TYR A 243 -0.93 3.24 17.96
CA TYR A 243 -0.32 4.19 17.01
C TYR A 243 -1.02 5.54 16.98
N GLY A 244 -1.95 5.77 17.92
CA GLY A 244 -2.42 7.08 18.32
C GLY A 244 -3.64 7.62 17.57
N TRP A 245 -3.96 7.16 16.36
CA TRP A 245 -5.13 7.65 15.64
C TRP A 245 -6.42 7.44 16.44
N PRO A 246 -7.36 8.38 16.51
CA PRO A 246 -7.36 9.73 15.93
C PRO A 246 -6.79 10.83 16.84
N VAL A 247 -6.19 10.49 17.98
CA VAL A 247 -5.68 11.46 18.96
C VAL A 247 -4.40 12.12 18.46
N VAL A 248 -3.54 11.32 17.79
CA VAL A 248 -2.27 11.78 17.20
C VAL A 248 -2.21 11.40 15.74
N GLU A 249 -1.67 12.28 14.91
CA GLU A 249 -1.31 12.05 13.51
C GLU A 249 0.13 12.48 13.31
N GLY A 250 0.94 11.60 12.71
CA GLY A 250 2.36 11.86 12.49
C GLY A 250 3.19 11.89 13.77
N ASP A 251 4.24 12.71 13.76
CA ASP A 251 5.20 12.86 14.86
C ASP A 251 4.68 13.81 15.95
N GLY A 252 3.47 13.55 16.44
CA GLY A 252 2.84 14.34 17.49
C GLY A 252 3.22 13.91 18.91
N ASP A 253 2.50 14.43 19.89
CA ASP A 253 2.69 14.07 21.30
C ASP A 253 2.30 12.61 21.54
N THR A 254 3.21 11.85 22.15
CA THR A 254 3.03 10.43 22.45
C THR A 254 2.27 10.17 23.76
N ASP A 255 1.79 11.21 24.43
CA ASP A 255 1.12 11.08 25.74
C ASP A 255 1.94 10.22 26.72
N GLY A 256 3.17 10.66 27.00
CA GLY A 256 4.08 9.95 27.90
C GLY A 256 4.52 8.57 27.41
N GLY A 257 4.43 8.28 26.12
CA GLY A 257 4.78 6.99 25.52
C GLY A 257 3.60 6.03 25.34
N ARG A 258 2.38 6.49 25.60
CA ARG A 258 1.15 5.73 25.34
C ARG A 258 0.97 5.44 23.84
N TYR A 259 1.34 6.40 23.00
CA TYR A 259 1.29 6.27 21.55
C TYR A 259 2.69 6.10 20.97
N ARG A 260 2.80 5.23 19.98
CA ARG A 260 4.05 4.99 19.26
C ARG A 260 4.21 5.97 18.13
N ARG A 261 5.41 6.52 18.00
CA ARG A 261 5.77 7.44 16.91
C ARG A 261 6.01 6.68 15.62
N PRO A 262 5.63 7.26 14.47
CA PRO A 262 6.10 6.78 13.19
C PRO A 262 7.62 6.96 13.06
N LEU A 263 8.24 6.15 12.20
CA LEU A 263 9.68 6.20 11.94
C LEU A 263 10.02 7.00 10.66
N ALA A 264 9.04 7.25 9.83
CA ALA A 264 9.11 8.20 8.72
C ALA A 264 7.71 8.78 8.49
N THR A 265 7.67 10.04 8.08
CA THR A 265 6.43 10.75 7.75
C THR A 265 6.61 11.57 6.49
N TRP A 266 5.52 11.80 5.78
CA TRP A 266 5.44 12.72 4.65
C TRP A 266 4.20 13.58 4.76
N PRO A 267 4.22 14.81 4.20
CA PRO A 267 2.97 15.49 3.88
C PRO A 267 2.08 14.61 3.00
N VAL A 268 0.78 14.58 3.23
CA VAL A 268 -0.15 13.69 2.52
C VAL A 268 -0.16 13.88 0.99
N ALA A 269 0.33 15.03 0.50
CA ALA A 269 0.50 15.29 -0.94
C ALA A 269 1.64 14.48 -1.57
N ASP A 270 2.66 14.12 -0.79
CA ASP A 270 3.91 13.55 -1.27
C ASP A 270 3.93 12.03 -1.26
N ALA A 271 2.97 11.40 -0.58
CA ALA A 271 2.92 9.95 -0.49
C ALA A 271 1.54 9.36 -0.78
N SER A 272 0.62 9.27 0.16
CA SER A 272 -0.48 8.30 0.19
C SER A 272 0.09 6.89 0.01
N PRO A 273 0.86 6.39 1.01
CA PRO A 273 1.65 5.16 0.90
C PRO A 273 0.75 3.94 1.00
N SER A 274 0.75 3.12 -0.04
CA SER A 274 -0.01 1.88 -0.09
C SER A 274 0.91 0.68 0.14
N GLY A 275 1.09 -0.21 -0.81
CA GLY A 275 1.92 -1.40 -0.61
C GLY A 275 3.39 -1.07 -0.39
N ILE A 276 4.01 -1.82 0.52
CA ILE A 276 5.45 -1.75 0.81
C ILE A 276 6.12 -3.09 0.59
N GLY A 277 7.37 -3.08 0.15
CA GLY A 277 8.22 -4.25 0.01
C GLY A 277 9.61 -3.96 0.55
N ILE A 278 10.27 -4.99 1.09
CA ILE A 278 11.62 -4.86 1.64
C ILE A 278 12.55 -5.81 0.90
N ARG A 279 13.70 -5.30 0.46
CA ARG A 279 14.78 -6.06 -0.15
C ARG A 279 16.10 -5.69 0.53
N GLY A 280 16.73 -6.67 1.18
CA GLY A 280 17.87 -6.38 2.04
C GLY A 280 17.51 -5.41 3.15
N ASN A 281 18.18 -4.28 3.21
CA ASN A 281 17.93 -3.20 4.16
C ASN A 281 17.19 -2.01 3.54
N THR A 282 16.63 -2.16 2.35
CA THR A 282 15.87 -1.09 1.69
C THR A 282 14.40 -1.42 1.66
N MET A 283 13.59 -0.52 2.20
CA MET A 283 12.14 -0.53 2.07
C MET A 283 11.73 0.32 0.87
N TYR A 284 10.83 -0.22 0.06
CA TYR A 284 10.22 0.44 -1.09
C TYR A 284 8.76 0.72 -0.78
N VAL A 285 8.34 1.97 -0.92
CA VAL A 285 6.99 2.42 -0.57
C VAL A 285 6.30 2.98 -1.81
N ALA A 286 5.25 2.32 -2.25
CA ALA A 286 4.46 2.76 -3.39
C ALA A 286 3.54 3.92 -2.99
N ALA A 287 3.73 5.08 -3.60
CA ALA A 287 2.97 6.29 -3.31
C ALA A 287 1.92 6.56 -4.40
N LEU A 288 0.66 6.67 -3.99
CA LEU A 288 -0.46 6.93 -4.90
C LEU A 288 -0.51 8.41 -5.29
N ARG A 289 -0.81 9.28 -4.33
CA ARG A 289 -0.92 10.71 -4.57
C ARG A 289 0.42 11.33 -4.93
N GLY A 290 1.49 10.87 -4.28
CA GLY A 290 2.84 11.31 -4.55
C GLY A 290 3.42 10.86 -5.89
N GLN A 291 2.80 9.88 -6.57
CA GLN A 291 3.19 9.39 -7.89
C GLN A 291 4.68 9.04 -8.01
N ARG A 292 5.22 8.39 -6.97
CA ARG A 292 6.63 8.01 -6.87
C ARG A 292 6.80 6.74 -6.05
N LEU A 293 7.98 6.19 -6.13
CA LEU A 293 8.43 5.15 -5.22
C LEU A 293 9.39 5.79 -4.22
N TRP A 294 9.11 5.63 -2.94
CA TRP A 294 10.03 6.04 -1.89
C TRP A 294 10.95 4.89 -1.52
N GLU A 295 12.22 5.16 -1.37
CA GLU A 295 13.23 4.25 -0.81
C GLU A 295 13.66 4.74 0.56
N LEU A 296 13.60 3.84 1.55
CA LEU A 296 14.03 4.08 2.92
C LEU A 296 15.12 3.08 3.29
N ASP A 297 16.23 3.58 3.84
CA ASP A 297 17.28 2.73 4.36
C ASP A 297 16.94 2.30 5.79
N LEU A 298 16.78 0.99 6.01
CA LEU A 298 16.50 0.42 7.32
C LEU A 298 17.81 0.16 8.07
N ALA A 299 17.90 0.64 9.30
CA ALA A 299 19.02 0.42 10.20
C ALA A 299 18.53 -0.24 11.49
N GLY A 300 18.34 -1.55 11.46
CA GLY A 300 17.69 -2.25 12.56
C GLY A 300 16.23 -1.83 12.66
N ALA A 301 15.79 -1.39 13.83
CA ALA A 301 14.43 -0.97 14.12
C ALA A 301 14.17 0.52 13.80
N THR A 302 15.01 1.15 12.97
CA THR A 302 14.92 2.58 12.62
C THR A 302 15.09 2.80 11.12
N VAL A 303 14.77 3.99 10.67
CA VAL A 303 15.07 4.48 9.33
C VAL A 303 16.31 5.38 9.42
N ARG A 304 17.27 5.18 8.50
CA ARG A 304 18.49 5.96 8.42
C ARG A 304 18.35 7.04 7.34
N GLY A 305 18.61 8.28 7.72
CA GLY A 305 18.56 9.42 6.79
C GLY A 305 17.15 9.73 6.30
N GLU A 306 17.08 10.53 5.25
CA GLU A 306 15.81 10.93 4.65
C GLU A 306 15.36 9.95 3.57
N PRO A 307 14.04 9.70 3.42
CA PRO A 307 13.50 8.92 2.32
C PRO A 307 13.90 9.53 0.96
N ARG A 308 14.27 8.67 0.02
CA ARG A 308 14.67 9.07 -1.33
C ARG A 308 13.58 8.75 -2.33
N ALA A 309 13.15 9.77 -3.11
CA ALA A 309 12.19 9.58 -4.18
C ALA A 309 12.86 9.00 -5.43
N VAL A 310 12.29 7.93 -5.97
CA VAL A 310 12.63 7.36 -7.28
C VAL A 310 11.37 7.18 -8.10
N LEU A 311 11.49 7.08 -9.44
CA LEU A 311 10.37 7.02 -10.37
C LEU A 311 9.38 8.19 -10.25
N ASP A 312 9.84 9.35 -9.78
CA ASP A 312 9.01 10.52 -9.54
C ASP A 312 8.31 11.00 -10.81
N GLY A 313 6.97 10.96 -10.83
CA GLY A 313 6.13 11.30 -11.96
C GLY A 313 6.24 10.36 -13.19
N VAL A 314 7.17 9.39 -13.17
CA VAL A 314 7.48 8.55 -14.34
C VAL A 314 6.36 7.56 -14.68
N ALA A 315 5.79 6.91 -13.67
CA ALA A 315 4.79 5.86 -13.85
C ALA A 315 3.40 6.24 -13.30
N GLY A 316 3.24 7.46 -12.81
CA GLY A 316 2.00 7.92 -12.19
C GLY A 316 1.80 7.33 -10.79
N ARG A 317 0.56 7.05 -10.44
CA ARG A 317 0.17 6.50 -9.14
C ARG A 317 0.70 5.07 -8.96
N LEU A 318 1.33 4.80 -7.83
CA LEU A 318 1.85 3.47 -7.50
C LEU A 318 1.07 2.87 -6.33
N ARG A 319 0.57 1.63 -6.50
CA ARG A 319 -0.29 0.94 -5.53
C ARG A 319 0.47 -0.07 -4.66
N ALA A 320 1.40 -0.81 -5.22
CA ALA A 320 2.13 -1.84 -4.50
C ALA A 320 3.60 -1.88 -4.90
N ALA A 321 4.44 -2.21 -3.94
CA ALA A 321 5.82 -2.62 -4.15
C ALA A 321 5.99 -3.95 -3.43
N VAL A 322 6.42 -4.99 -4.16
CA VAL A 322 6.49 -6.35 -3.63
C VAL A 322 7.83 -6.98 -4.01
N ALA A 323 8.51 -7.57 -3.04
CA ALA A 323 9.73 -8.32 -3.31
C ALA A 323 9.39 -9.59 -4.10
N ALA A 324 9.97 -9.71 -5.27
CA ALA A 324 9.77 -10.84 -6.16
C ALA A 324 10.79 -11.98 -5.90
N PRO A 325 10.45 -13.23 -6.24
CA PRO A 325 11.34 -14.36 -6.03
C PRO A 325 12.68 -14.27 -6.78
N ASP A 326 12.73 -13.49 -7.87
CA ASP A 326 13.94 -13.23 -8.65
C ASP A 326 14.86 -12.15 -8.05
N GLY A 327 14.52 -11.63 -6.88
CA GLY A 327 15.25 -10.56 -6.18
C GLY A 327 14.96 -9.16 -6.68
N SER A 328 14.06 -8.97 -7.66
CA SER A 328 13.57 -7.65 -8.05
C SER A 328 12.46 -7.15 -7.15
N ILE A 329 12.15 -5.86 -7.24
CA ILE A 329 10.92 -5.29 -6.65
C ILE A 329 9.92 -5.10 -7.80
N TRP A 330 8.76 -5.72 -7.69
CA TRP A 330 7.67 -5.50 -8.60
C TRP A 330 6.80 -4.35 -8.09
N ILE A 331 6.56 -3.41 -8.99
CA ILE A 331 5.82 -2.17 -8.69
C ILE A 331 4.57 -2.19 -9.53
N LEU A 332 3.42 -1.99 -8.87
CA LEU A 332 2.11 -1.96 -9.49
C LEU A 332 1.65 -0.52 -9.66
N THR A 333 1.39 -0.09 -10.88
CA THR A 333 0.76 1.22 -11.14
C THR A 333 -0.74 1.18 -10.86
N ASN A 334 -1.36 2.33 -10.69
CA ASN A 334 -2.78 2.43 -10.36
C ASN A 334 -3.40 3.72 -10.94
N ASN A 335 -3.24 3.91 -12.23
CA ASN A 335 -3.72 5.10 -12.94
C ASN A 335 -5.17 4.95 -13.41
N THR A 336 -5.70 3.71 -13.44
CA THR A 336 -7.08 3.41 -13.89
C THR A 336 -8.06 3.27 -12.71
N ASP A 337 -7.68 3.72 -11.51
CA ASP A 337 -8.49 3.60 -10.29
C ASP A 337 -9.59 4.69 -10.13
N GLY A 338 -9.76 5.54 -11.12
CA GLY A 338 -10.70 6.66 -11.10
C GLY A 338 -10.15 7.93 -10.45
N ARG A 339 -8.93 7.91 -9.91
CA ARG A 339 -8.22 9.06 -9.32
C ARG A 339 -6.93 9.40 -10.07
N GLY A 340 -6.51 8.54 -10.98
CA GLY A 340 -5.33 8.71 -11.82
C GLY A 340 -5.67 9.21 -13.22
N GLU A 341 -4.62 9.46 -13.99
CA GLU A 341 -4.69 9.77 -15.41
C GLU A 341 -4.10 8.59 -16.21
N PRO A 342 -4.95 7.71 -16.75
CA PRO A 342 -4.48 6.54 -17.49
C PRO A 342 -3.65 6.93 -18.73
N ARG A 343 -2.55 6.22 -18.93
CA ARG A 343 -1.67 6.34 -20.10
C ARG A 343 -1.80 5.08 -20.94
N PRO A 344 -1.44 5.11 -22.23
CA PRO A 344 -1.47 3.91 -23.06
C PRO A 344 -0.71 2.73 -22.43
N GLY A 345 -1.39 1.59 -22.27
CA GLY A 345 -0.85 0.39 -21.63
C GLY A 345 -0.96 0.36 -20.11
N ASP A 346 -1.57 1.35 -19.46
CA ASP A 346 -1.86 1.29 -18.04
C ASP A 346 -3.04 0.33 -17.75
N ASP A 347 -3.11 -0.24 -16.56
CA ASP A 347 -2.04 -0.24 -15.56
C ASP A 347 -1.03 -1.35 -15.84
N ARG A 348 0.12 -1.23 -15.25
CA ARG A 348 1.25 -2.11 -15.55
C ARG A 348 1.99 -2.55 -14.28
N ILE A 349 2.77 -3.62 -14.43
CA ILE A 349 3.76 -4.04 -13.46
C ILE A 349 5.14 -3.72 -14.02
N LEU A 350 5.95 -3.05 -13.21
CA LEU A 350 7.35 -2.73 -13.48
C LEU A 350 8.23 -3.51 -12.50
N ALA A 351 9.34 -4.07 -12.97
CA ALA A 351 10.35 -4.68 -12.10
C ALA A 351 11.56 -3.76 -11.96
N LEU A 352 11.93 -3.44 -10.75
CA LEU A 352 13.12 -2.70 -10.35
C LEU A 352 14.21 -3.70 -9.90
N ARG A 353 15.36 -3.63 -10.51
CA ARG A 353 16.53 -4.47 -10.18
C ARG A 353 17.58 -3.73 -9.36
#